data_5031995b38c5fd8e470789e40e36f3c0
#
_entry.id   5031995b38c5fd8e470789e40e36f3c0
#
_cell.length_a   1.000
_cell.length_b   1.000
_cell.length_c   1.000
_cell.angle_alpha   90.00
_cell.angle_beta   90.00
_cell.angle_gamma   90.00
#
_symmetry.space_group_name_H-M   'P 1'
#
loop_
_entity.id
_entity.type
_entity.pdbx_description
1 polymer ?
#
loop_
_entity_poly.entity_id
_entity_poly.type
_entity_poly.pdbx_seq_one_letter_code
_entity_poly.pdbx_strand_id
1 'polypeptide(L)'
;IFTNADLSEIHAPKAQFHRAQFTEATVESANLVAADLNGSNFTRANLAHANLQEAILQGVTLSGANLAGARLDGADLHRATLHGTDLSAVSGLTQAQLDTACVDEHTKLPAELSRPAPCAATEKKKSR
;
A
#
# COMPACT_ATOMS: atom_id res chain seq x y z
N ILE A 1 15.33 2.52 -9.46
CA ILE A 1 15.47 2.32 -8.02
C ILE A 1 15.38 3.66 -7.31
N PHE A 2 14.47 3.75 -6.36
CA PHE A 2 14.18 5.01 -5.66
C PHE A 2 14.36 4.88 -4.15
N THR A 3 15.18 3.93 -3.72
CA THR A 3 15.42 3.73 -2.29
C THR A 3 15.95 5.02 -1.67
N ASN A 4 15.31 5.46 -0.59
CA ASN A 4 15.62 6.70 0.13
C ASN A 4 15.42 7.98 -0.70
N ALA A 5 14.85 7.88 -1.89
CA ALA A 5 14.67 9.06 -2.74
C ALA A 5 13.57 9.96 -2.18
N ASP A 6 13.66 11.24 -2.50
CA ASP A 6 12.63 12.21 -2.15
C ASP A 6 11.81 12.50 -3.40
N LEU A 7 10.61 11.93 -3.43
CA LEU A 7 9.68 12.09 -4.53
C LEU A 7 8.44 12.83 -4.07
N SER A 8 8.59 13.67 -3.03
CA SER A 8 7.47 14.42 -2.48
C SER A 8 6.80 15.26 -3.57
N GLU A 9 5.47 15.20 -3.59
CA GLU A 9 4.63 16.00 -4.47
C GLU A 9 4.83 15.74 -5.95
N ILE A 10 5.46 14.61 -6.34
CA ILE A 10 5.57 14.33 -7.78
C ILE A 10 4.19 14.18 -8.38
N HIS A 11 4.09 14.54 -9.63
CA HIS A 11 2.87 14.42 -10.42
C HIS A 11 3.08 13.31 -11.43
N ALA A 12 2.59 12.12 -11.12
CA ALA A 12 2.87 10.95 -11.96
C ALA A 12 1.62 10.07 -12.14
N PRO A 13 0.48 10.66 -12.55
CA PRO A 13 -0.70 9.84 -12.80
C PRO A 13 -0.44 8.88 -13.94
N LYS A 14 -0.95 7.66 -13.80
CA LYS A 14 -0.83 6.60 -14.81
C LYS A 14 0.61 6.16 -15.07
N ALA A 15 1.56 6.58 -14.23
CA ALA A 15 2.95 6.19 -14.42
C ALA A 15 3.12 4.68 -14.26
N GLN A 16 4.15 4.15 -14.90
CA GLN A 16 4.45 2.73 -14.88
C GLN A 16 5.67 2.50 -14.00
N PHE A 17 5.44 1.89 -12.83
CA PHE A 17 6.52 1.65 -11.87
C PHE A 17 6.56 0.18 -11.46
N HIS A 18 6.44 -0.73 -12.42
CA HIS A 18 6.43 -2.15 -12.10
C HIS A 18 7.65 -2.56 -11.32
N ARG A 19 7.46 -3.22 -10.17
CA ARG A 19 8.53 -3.79 -9.36
C ARG A 19 9.62 -2.79 -8.99
N ALA A 20 9.22 -1.54 -8.85
CA ALA A 20 10.18 -0.50 -8.47
C ALA A 20 10.49 -0.57 -6.99
N GLN A 21 11.66 -0.11 -6.61
CA GLN A 21 12.12 -0.10 -5.22
C GLN A 21 11.97 1.30 -4.65
N PHE A 22 11.05 1.42 -3.69
CA PHE A 22 10.79 2.69 -3.01
C PHE A 22 11.04 2.56 -1.51
N THR A 23 11.89 1.60 -1.10
CA THR A 23 12.15 1.38 0.32
C THR A 23 12.63 2.66 0.97
N GLU A 24 11.94 3.07 2.03
CA GLU A 24 12.25 4.28 2.81
C GLU A 24 12.23 5.57 1.98
N ALA A 25 11.64 5.53 0.80
CA ALA A 25 11.49 6.74 -0.02
C ALA A 25 10.44 7.66 0.59
N THR A 26 10.58 8.96 0.32
CA THR A 26 9.56 9.93 0.68
C THR A 26 8.71 10.20 -0.55
N VAL A 27 7.43 9.84 -0.46
CA VAL A 27 6.48 9.97 -1.57
C VAL A 27 5.26 10.76 -1.10
N GLU A 28 5.50 11.64 -0.16
CA GLU A 28 4.47 12.42 0.51
C GLU A 28 3.77 13.33 -0.49
N SER A 29 2.43 13.35 -0.43
CA SER A 29 1.58 14.18 -1.28
C SER A 29 1.76 13.95 -2.78
N ALA A 30 2.30 12.81 -3.17
CA ALA A 30 2.48 12.48 -4.58
C ALA A 30 1.13 12.21 -5.24
N ASN A 31 1.02 12.57 -6.50
CA ASN A 31 -0.15 12.24 -7.32
C ASN A 31 0.18 10.98 -8.12
N LEU A 32 -0.36 9.86 -7.66
CA LEU A 32 -0.14 8.56 -8.29
C LEU A 32 -1.46 7.95 -8.75
N VAL A 33 -2.41 8.80 -9.11
CA VAL A 33 -3.72 8.34 -9.58
C VAL A 33 -3.55 7.40 -10.76
N ALA A 34 -4.14 6.22 -10.65
CA ALA A 34 -4.13 5.20 -11.71
C ALA A 34 -2.72 4.74 -12.09
N ALA A 35 -1.73 5.01 -11.26
CA ALA A 35 -0.37 4.53 -11.53
C ALA A 35 -0.31 3.02 -11.39
N ASP A 36 0.55 2.39 -12.17
CA ASP A 36 0.77 0.96 -12.09
C ASP A 36 2.00 0.71 -11.23
N LEU A 37 1.75 0.28 -9.98
CA LEU A 37 2.80 0.04 -9.00
C LEU A 37 2.95 -1.45 -8.70
N ASN A 38 2.50 -2.28 -9.63
CA ASN A 38 2.47 -3.72 -9.46
C ASN A 38 3.83 -4.25 -8.97
N GLY A 39 3.80 -4.97 -7.85
CA GLY A 39 4.98 -5.63 -7.31
C GLY A 39 6.05 -4.71 -6.71
N SER A 40 5.76 -3.41 -6.59
CA SER A 40 6.74 -2.47 -6.04
C SER A 40 6.90 -2.62 -4.54
N ASN A 41 8.04 -2.20 -4.04
CA ASN A 41 8.39 -2.30 -2.62
C ASN A 41 8.43 -0.91 -1.98
N PHE A 42 7.46 -0.65 -1.10
CA PHE A 42 7.36 0.61 -0.35
C PHE A 42 7.64 0.39 1.14
N THR A 43 8.43 -0.60 1.48
CA THR A 43 8.74 -0.87 2.89
C THR A 43 9.25 0.38 3.56
N ARG A 44 8.59 0.79 4.63
CA ARG A 44 8.91 1.96 5.44
C ARG A 44 8.95 3.27 4.65
N ALA A 45 8.28 3.32 3.50
CA ALA A 45 8.18 4.56 2.73
C ALA A 45 7.16 5.49 3.37
N ASN A 46 7.33 6.78 3.12
CA ASN A 46 6.39 7.80 3.58
C ASN A 46 5.46 8.16 2.43
N LEU A 47 4.23 7.69 2.50
CA LEU A 47 3.20 7.95 1.50
C LEU A 47 2.09 8.83 2.08
N ALA A 48 2.40 9.60 3.12
CA ALA A 48 1.40 10.46 3.74
C ALA A 48 0.79 11.38 2.69
N HIS A 49 -0.53 11.47 2.69
CA HIS A 49 -1.31 12.33 1.80
C HIS A 49 -1.13 12.02 0.31
N ALA A 50 -0.55 10.88 -0.04
CA ALA A 50 -0.43 10.50 -1.44
C ALA A 50 -1.81 10.16 -2.00
N ASN A 51 -2.01 10.48 -3.26
CA ASN A 51 -3.25 10.15 -3.95
C ASN A 51 -3.02 8.88 -4.77
N LEU A 52 -3.57 7.78 -4.28
CA LEU A 52 -3.44 6.47 -4.89
C LEU A 52 -4.77 5.98 -5.45
N GLN A 53 -5.67 6.90 -5.76
CA GLN A 53 -6.96 6.52 -6.33
C GLN A 53 -6.75 5.72 -7.60
N GLU A 54 -7.41 4.56 -7.67
CA GLU A 54 -7.38 3.67 -8.82
C GLU A 54 -5.99 3.16 -9.18
N ALA A 55 -5.02 3.29 -8.29
CA ALA A 55 -3.69 2.76 -8.53
C ALA A 55 -3.72 1.24 -8.50
N ILE A 56 -2.82 0.62 -9.25
CA ILE A 56 -2.65 -0.82 -9.24
C ILE A 56 -1.57 -1.15 -8.22
N LEU A 57 -1.99 -1.73 -7.09
CA LEU A 57 -1.09 -2.04 -6.00
C LEU A 57 -0.99 -3.55 -5.78
N GLN A 58 -1.19 -4.33 -6.84
CA GLN A 58 -1.12 -5.78 -6.73
C GLN A 58 0.26 -6.23 -6.32
N GLY A 59 0.33 -7.06 -5.29
CA GLY A 59 1.60 -7.62 -4.85
C GLY A 59 2.57 -6.60 -4.28
N VAL A 60 2.11 -5.39 -4.00
CA VAL A 60 2.97 -4.35 -3.46
C VAL A 60 3.30 -4.66 -2.00
N THR A 61 4.48 -4.26 -1.55
CA THR A 61 4.86 -4.37 -0.16
C THR A 61 4.78 -2.99 0.48
N LEU A 62 3.93 -2.87 1.50
CA LEU A 62 3.74 -1.62 2.23
C LEU A 62 4.08 -1.79 3.71
N SER A 63 4.89 -2.78 4.04
CA SER A 63 5.22 -3.06 5.45
C SER A 63 5.84 -1.84 6.12
N GLY A 64 5.23 -1.40 7.21
CA GLY A 64 5.73 -0.26 7.96
C GLY A 64 5.61 1.08 7.26
N ALA A 65 4.93 1.16 6.13
CA ALA A 65 4.78 2.41 5.40
C ALA A 65 3.82 3.35 6.13
N ASN A 66 4.02 4.65 5.94
CA ASN A 66 3.15 5.68 6.50
C ASN A 66 2.16 6.10 5.41
N LEU A 67 0.88 5.78 5.63
CA LEU A 67 -0.19 6.12 4.69
C LEU A 67 -1.17 7.13 5.27
N ALA A 68 -0.76 7.88 6.29
CA ALA A 68 -1.67 8.85 6.92
C ALA A 68 -2.21 9.82 5.88
N GLY A 69 -3.53 9.94 5.80
CA GLY A 69 -4.16 10.86 4.86
C GLY A 69 -4.12 10.44 3.39
N ALA A 70 -3.59 9.26 3.09
CA ALA A 70 -3.54 8.78 1.71
C ALA A 70 -4.94 8.40 1.23
N ARG A 71 -5.15 8.46 -0.07
CA ARG A 71 -6.43 8.13 -0.69
C ARG A 71 -6.30 6.83 -1.47
N LEU A 72 -7.18 5.87 -1.16
CA LEU A 72 -7.14 4.54 -1.75
C LEU A 72 -8.42 4.20 -2.52
N ASP A 73 -9.22 5.19 -2.88
CA ASP A 73 -10.46 4.96 -3.61
C ASP A 73 -10.19 4.15 -4.88
N GLY A 74 -10.83 2.98 -4.99
CA GLY A 74 -10.71 2.16 -6.19
C GLY A 74 -9.34 1.52 -6.42
N ALA A 75 -8.40 1.66 -5.49
CA ALA A 75 -7.08 1.04 -5.64
C ALA A 75 -7.20 -0.48 -5.56
N ASP A 76 -6.37 -1.17 -6.34
CA ASP A 76 -6.36 -2.62 -6.37
C ASP A 76 -5.26 -3.14 -5.44
N LEU A 77 -5.70 -3.74 -4.32
CA LEU A 77 -4.77 -4.20 -3.27
C LEU A 77 -4.58 -5.71 -3.26
N HIS A 78 -4.89 -6.39 -4.35
CA HIS A 78 -4.74 -7.84 -4.42
C HIS A 78 -3.34 -8.27 -4.01
N ARG A 79 -3.25 -9.09 -2.96
CA ARG A 79 -1.98 -9.64 -2.46
C ARG A 79 -1.00 -8.59 -2.00
N ALA A 80 -1.45 -7.39 -1.74
CA ALA A 80 -0.59 -6.38 -1.14
C ALA A 80 -0.25 -6.80 0.28
N THR A 81 0.99 -6.59 0.71
CA THR A 81 1.42 -6.90 2.05
C THR A 81 1.33 -5.63 2.89
N LEU A 82 0.50 -5.68 3.92
CA LEU A 82 0.22 -4.52 4.77
C LEU A 82 0.68 -4.74 6.21
N HIS A 83 1.67 -5.58 6.40
CA HIS A 83 2.15 -5.92 7.75
C HIS A 83 2.71 -4.67 8.44
N GLY A 84 2.19 -4.38 9.62
CA GLY A 84 2.64 -3.22 10.40
C GLY A 84 2.30 -1.88 9.78
N THR A 85 1.44 -1.85 8.78
CA THR A 85 1.04 -0.61 8.11
C THR A 85 -0.10 0.04 8.89
N ASP A 86 -0.02 1.36 9.06
CA ASP A 86 -1.08 2.10 9.74
C ASP A 86 -2.06 2.64 8.70
N LEU A 87 -3.24 2.01 8.63
CA LEU A 87 -4.29 2.40 7.69
C LEU A 87 -5.40 3.19 8.38
N SER A 88 -5.19 3.59 9.63
CA SER A 88 -6.28 4.19 10.40
C SER A 88 -6.73 5.54 9.85
N ALA A 89 -5.88 6.24 9.12
CA ALA A 89 -6.20 7.57 8.61
C ALA A 89 -6.27 7.65 7.09
N VAL A 90 -6.37 6.49 6.41
CA VAL A 90 -6.57 6.51 4.95
C VAL A 90 -8.03 6.78 4.64
N SER A 91 -8.29 7.25 3.42
CA SER A 91 -9.67 7.42 2.94
C SER A 91 -9.89 6.53 1.74
N GLY A 92 -11.17 6.13 1.54
CA GLY A 92 -11.56 5.36 0.37
C GLY A 92 -11.28 3.87 0.45
N LEU A 93 -10.76 3.38 1.58
CA LEU A 93 -10.52 1.95 1.74
C LEU A 93 -11.82 1.24 2.11
N THR A 94 -12.14 0.18 1.37
CA THR A 94 -13.33 -0.62 1.64
C THR A 94 -12.93 -1.97 2.20
N GLN A 95 -13.90 -2.65 2.81
CA GLN A 95 -13.67 -4.01 3.31
C GLN A 95 -13.29 -4.94 2.16
N ALA A 96 -13.93 -4.77 1.00
CA ALA A 96 -13.63 -5.62 -0.15
C ALA A 96 -12.17 -5.50 -0.57
N GLN A 97 -11.63 -4.29 -0.61
CA GLN A 97 -10.22 -4.09 -0.92
C GLN A 97 -9.33 -4.76 0.14
N LEU A 98 -9.66 -4.52 1.40
CA LEU A 98 -8.85 -5.04 2.50
C LEU A 98 -8.81 -6.56 2.50
N ASP A 99 -9.92 -7.19 2.16
CA ASP A 99 -10.02 -8.65 2.17
C ASP A 99 -9.13 -9.32 1.13
N THR A 100 -8.66 -8.59 0.13
CA THR A 100 -7.78 -9.14 -0.89
C THR A 100 -6.30 -8.99 -0.54
N ALA A 101 -6.01 -8.25 0.52
CA ALA A 101 -4.62 -7.95 0.94
C ALA A 101 -4.23 -8.82 2.12
N CYS A 102 -2.94 -8.79 2.45
CA CYS A 102 -2.41 -9.55 3.59
C CYS A 102 -2.09 -8.59 4.72
N VAL A 103 -2.78 -8.76 5.85
CA VAL A 103 -2.56 -7.96 7.05
C VAL A 103 -2.03 -8.86 8.18
N ASP A 104 -1.51 -8.25 9.24
CA ASP A 104 -1.11 -8.99 10.42
C ASP A 104 -1.65 -8.27 11.66
N GLU A 105 -1.27 -8.75 12.85
CA GLU A 105 -1.77 -8.17 14.09
C GLU A 105 -1.27 -6.76 14.34
N HIS A 106 -0.25 -6.33 13.62
CA HIS A 106 0.31 -4.99 13.76
C HIS A 106 -0.25 -3.99 12.76
N THR A 107 -1.06 -4.45 11.81
CA THR A 107 -1.73 -3.56 10.86
C THR A 107 -2.84 -2.81 11.59
N LYS A 108 -2.82 -1.48 11.52
CA LYS A 108 -3.87 -0.66 12.13
C LYS A 108 -4.92 -0.34 11.10
N LEU A 109 -6.18 -0.56 11.44
CA LEU A 109 -7.29 -0.44 10.49
C LEU A 109 -8.16 0.75 10.82
N PRO A 110 -8.86 1.31 9.80
CA PRO A 110 -9.92 2.29 10.08
C PRO A 110 -10.96 1.66 10.99
N ALA A 111 -11.61 2.49 11.80
CA ALA A 111 -12.52 2.01 12.84
C ALA A 111 -13.67 1.18 12.30
N GLU A 112 -14.13 1.49 11.10
CA GLU A 112 -15.30 0.82 10.54
C GLU A 112 -14.99 -0.49 9.82
N LEU A 113 -13.71 -0.86 9.68
CA LEU A 113 -13.33 -2.09 8.99
C LEU A 113 -12.89 -3.16 9.98
N SER A 114 -13.03 -4.41 9.57
CA SER A 114 -12.63 -5.54 10.40
C SER A 114 -11.47 -6.29 9.77
N ARG A 115 -10.68 -6.93 10.63
CA ARG A 115 -9.47 -7.63 10.21
C ARG A 115 -9.81 -8.88 9.43
N PRO A 116 -9.30 -9.03 8.21
CA PRO A 116 -9.54 -10.25 7.46
C PRO A 116 -8.76 -11.42 8.03
N ALA A 117 -9.08 -12.62 7.55
CA ALA A 117 -8.38 -13.82 7.92
C ALA A 117 -6.91 -13.73 7.50
N PRO A 118 -6.02 -14.50 8.13
CA PRO A 118 -4.61 -14.50 7.75
C PRO A 118 -4.44 -14.81 6.27
N CYS A 119 -3.37 -14.27 5.70
CA CYS A 119 -3.08 -14.45 4.30
C CYS A 119 -2.82 -15.92 3.98
N ALA A 120 -3.53 -16.47 3.00
CA ALA A 120 -3.42 -17.87 2.67
C ALA A 120 -2.00 -18.28 2.22
N ALA A 121 -1.31 -17.39 1.54
CA ALA A 121 0.05 -17.66 1.11
C ALA A 121 0.97 -17.90 2.31
N THR A 122 0.78 -17.12 3.38
CA THR A 122 1.54 -17.30 4.61
C THR A 122 1.25 -18.65 5.22
N GLU A 123 -0.01 -19.05 5.23
CA GLU A 123 -0.39 -20.36 5.80
C GLU A 123 0.20 -21.50 5.01
N LYS A 124 0.23 -21.39 3.71
CA LYS A 124 0.83 -22.43 2.90
C LYS A 124 2.30 -22.62 3.24
N LYS A 125 3.01 -21.54 3.42
CA LYS A 125 4.42 -21.63 3.79
C LYS A 125 4.58 -22.37 5.12
N LYS A 126 3.70 -22.10 6.06
CA LYS A 126 3.79 -22.76 7.36
C LYS A 126 3.59 -24.24 7.27
N SER A 127 2.80 -24.68 6.32
CA SER A 127 2.52 -26.09 6.20
C SER A 127 3.69 -26.89 5.66
N ARG A 128 4.74 -26.24 5.24
CA ARG A 128 5.97 -26.94 4.86
C ARG A 128 6.74 -27.33 6.11
#